data_4c02f33528fa827878c6fe54e4346769
#
_entry.id   4c02f33528fa827878c6fe54e4346769
#
_cell.length_a   1.000
_cell.length_b   1.000
_cell.length_c   1.000
_cell.angle_alpha   90.00
_cell.angle_beta   90.00
_cell.angle_gamma   90.00
#
_symmetry.space_group_name_H-M   'P 1'
#
loop_
_entity.id
_entity.type
_entity.pdbx_description
1 polymer ?
#
loop_
_entity_poly.entity_id
_entity_poly.type
_entity_poly.pdbx_seq_one_letter_code
_entity_poly.pdbx_strand_id
1 'polypeptide(L)'
;KPGHGAIVSISRESYEGQRFQLINHEAWHSLYFIDENFKNFVAAIYYTMDPQCLGFLIDYFKSQAHLGYDTNDEFLMKNEFMAYMIQQKVGATGPYFVSRAGWSDVRSFSPELSAYVINTNGQGFEEATKALNDFVFDNYGLIAGDVTLVIK
;
A
#
# COMPACT_ATOMS: atom_id res chain seq x y z
N LYS A 1 19.57 -22.36 -12.85
CA LYS A 1 18.78 -22.24 -11.61
C LYS A 1 17.32 -22.06 -12.00
N PRO A 2 16.35 -22.73 -11.37
CA PRO A 2 14.95 -22.39 -11.58
C PRO A 2 14.75 -20.92 -11.17
N GLY A 3 14.19 -20.11 -12.06
CA GLY A 3 13.88 -18.71 -11.78
C GLY A 3 12.68 -18.65 -10.83
N HIS A 4 12.73 -17.72 -9.86
CA HIS A 4 11.56 -17.33 -9.11
C HIS A 4 10.80 -16.29 -9.93
N GLY A 5 9.48 -16.41 -10.01
CA GLY A 5 8.61 -15.50 -10.72
C GLY A 5 7.22 -15.48 -10.11
N ALA A 6 6.45 -14.45 -10.44
CA ALA A 6 5.06 -14.33 -10.05
C ALA A 6 4.20 -14.07 -11.30
N ILE A 7 2.93 -14.43 -11.22
CA ILE A 7 1.94 -14.15 -12.26
C ILE A 7 0.98 -13.10 -11.71
N VAL A 8 0.87 -11.99 -12.44
CA VAL A 8 -0.11 -10.93 -12.14
C VAL A 8 -1.34 -11.11 -13.03
N SER A 9 -2.51 -11.10 -12.45
CA SER A 9 -3.78 -11.23 -13.14
C SER A 9 -4.73 -10.11 -12.72
N ILE A 10 -5.34 -9.43 -13.69
CA ILE A 10 -6.33 -8.38 -13.45
C ILE A 10 -7.58 -8.62 -14.31
N SER A 11 -8.75 -8.17 -13.83
CA SER A 11 -9.99 -8.26 -14.59
C SER A 11 -9.98 -7.35 -15.81
N ARG A 12 -10.37 -7.89 -16.95
CA ARG A 12 -10.55 -7.14 -18.20
C ARG A 12 -11.73 -6.17 -18.13
N GLU A 13 -12.65 -6.36 -17.19
CA GLU A 13 -13.88 -5.57 -17.04
C GLU A 13 -13.65 -4.23 -16.29
N SER A 14 -12.51 -4.07 -15.62
CA SER A 14 -12.15 -2.81 -14.96
C SER A 14 -11.90 -1.72 -15.99
N TYR A 15 -12.35 -0.48 -15.71
CA TYR A 15 -12.05 0.65 -16.59
C TYR A 15 -10.56 1.03 -16.55
N GLU A 16 -10.06 1.71 -17.57
CA GLU A 16 -8.62 1.88 -17.84
C GLU A 16 -7.81 2.46 -16.67
N GLY A 17 -8.30 3.54 -16.04
CA GLY A 17 -7.61 4.15 -14.90
C GLY A 17 -7.50 3.23 -13.69
N GLN A 18 -8.54 2.45 -13.43
CA GLN A 18 -8.53 1.46 -12.35
C GLN A 18 -7.60 0.29 -12.66
N ARG A 19 -7.54 -0.15 -13.93
CA ARG A 19 -6.61 -1.22 -14.35
C ARG A 19 -5.16 -0.86 -14.10
N PHE A 20 -4.77 0.38 -14.40
CA PHE A 20 -3.40 0.82 -14.15
C PHE A 20 -3.05 0.77 -12.66
N GLN A 21 -3.94 1.26 -11.80
CA GLN A 21 -3.74 1.19 -10.35
C GLN A 21 -3.67 -0.27 -9.84
N LEU A 22 -4.57 -1.14 -10.34
CA LEU A 22 -4.58 -2.56 -9.98
C LEU A 22 -3.31 -3.28 -10.46
N ILE A 23 -2.81 -2.99 -11.67
CA ILE A 23 -1.54 -3.55 -12.16
C ILE A 23 -0.40 -3.17 -11.22
N ASN A 24 -0.33 -1.90 -10.80
CA ASN A 24 0.69 -1.46 -9.86
C ASN A 24 0.56 -2.21 -8.53
N HIS A 25 -0.64 -2.29 -7.98
CA HIS A 25 -0.92 -3.00 -6.73
C HIS A 25 -0.44 -4.46 -6.79
N GLU A 26 -0.91 -5.22 -7.78
CA GLU A 26 -0.59 -6.64 -7.93
C GLU A 26 0.88 -6.90 -8.28
N ALA A 27 1.52 -6.00 -9.01
CA ALA A 27 2.93 -6.14 -9.33
C ALA A 27 3.81 -6.02 -8.07
N TRP A 28 3.44 -5.16 -7.13
CA TRP A 28 4.15 -5.03 -5.85
C TRP A 28 4.01 -6.27 -4.98
N HIS A 29 2.84 -6.92 -4.96
CA HIS A 29 2.68 -8.23 -4.32
C HIS A 29 3.65 -9.24 -4.91
N SER A 30 3.85 -9.23 -6.23
CA SER A 30 4.79 -10.13 -6.88
C SER A 30 6.22 -9.94 -6.37
N LEU A 31 6.70 -8.71 -6.23
CA LEU A 31 8.02 -8.43 -5.67
C LEU A 31 8.13 -8.87 -4.21
N TYR A 32 7.09 -8.62 -3.41
CA TYR A 32 7.02 -9.05 -2.00
C TYR A 32 7.16 -10.57 -1.85
N PHE A 33 6.57 -11.35 -2.77
CA PHE A 33 6.66 -12.82 -2.73
C PHE A 33 8.02 -13.38 -3.14
N ILE A 34 8.73 -12.72 -4.06
CA ILE A 34 9.96 -13.29 -4.65
C ILE A 34 11.25 -12.73 -4.02
N ASP A 35 11.20 -11.62 -3.29
CA ASP A 35 12.38 -10.96 -2.73
C ASP A 35 12.32 -10.83 -1.21
N GLU A 36 13.14 -11.59 -0.51
CA GLU A 36 13.20 -11.60 0.96
C GLU A 36 13.77 -10.29 1.54
N ASN A 37 14.67 -9.58 0.83
CA ASN A 37 15.20 -8.32 1.31
C ASN A 37 14.10 -7.25 1.29
N PHE A 38 13.31 -7.21 0.22
CA PHE A 38 12.16 -6.31 0.14
C PHE A 38 11.13 -6.64 1.21
N LYS A 39 10.79 -7.90 1.40
CA LYS A 39 9.86 -8.35 2.46
C LYS A 39 10.31 -7.92 3.86
N ASN A 40 11.59 -8.09 4.18
CA ASN A 40 12.16 -7.69 5.45
C ASN A 40 12.15 -6.17 5.62
N PHE A 41 12.41 -5.41 4.55
CA PHE A 41 12.32 -3.95 4.58
C PHE A 41 10.89 -3.47 4.81
N VAL A 42 9.92 -4.05 4.09
CA VAL A 42 8.49 -3.78 4.30
C VAL A 42 8.08 -4.02 5.75
N ALA A 43 8.51 -5.14 6.34
CA ALA A 43 8.24 -5.42 7.75
C ALA A 43 8.82 -4.36 8.70
N ALA A 44 10.03 -3.89 8.44
CA ALA A 44 10.64 -2.83 9.24
C ALA A 44 9.83 -1.52 9.17
N ILE A 45 9.41 -1.10 7.97
CA ILE A 45 8.59 0.10 7.80
C ILE A 45 7.21 -0.08 8.45
N TYR A 46 6.57 -1.24 8.30
CA TYR A 46 5.27 -1.55 8.93
C TYR A 46 5.30 -1.37 10.44
N TYR A 47 6.37 -1.84 11.12
CA TYR A 47 6.47 -1.73 12.58
C TYR A 47 6.93 -0.36 13.07
N THR A 48 7.53 0.48 12.22
CA THR A 48 8.09 1.77 12.61
C THR A 48 7.31 2.97 12.12
N MET A 49 6.34 2.77 11.21
CA MET A 49 5.50 3.87 10.75
C MET A 49 4.65 4.47 11.87
N ASP A 50 4.07 5.63 11.62
CA ASP A 50 3.14 6.28 12.53
C ASP A 50 2.04 5.30 13.00
N PRO A 51 1.94 5.01 14.32
CA PRO A 51 1.02 3.98 14.81
C PRO A 51 -0.46 4.35 14.65
N GLN A 52 -0.82 5.65 14.57
CA GLN A 52 -2.20 6.06 14.33
C GLN A 52 -2.57 5.87 12.86
N CYS A 53 -1.65 6.14 11.94
CA CYS A 53 -1.84 5.82 10.53
C CYS A 53 -1.95 4.31 10.30
N LEU A 54 -1.12 3.49 10.98
CA LEU A 54 -1.23 2.04 10.89
C LEU A 54 -2.56 1.54 11.46
N GLY A 55 -2.97 2.05 12.62
CA GLY A 55 -4.28 1.75 13.21
C GLY A 55 -5.42 2.11 12.27
N PHE A 56 -5.37 3.29 11.66
CA PHE A 56 -6.34 3.70 10.65
C PHE A 56 -6.39 2.72 9.46
N LEU A 57 -5.27 2.28 8.93
CA LEU A 57 -5.23 1.34 7.81
C LEU A 57 -5.92 0.01 8.17
N ILE A 58 -5.65 -0.51 9.36
CA ILE A 58 -6.29 -1.74 9.85
C ILE A 58 -7.81 -1.55 10.00
N ASP A 59 -8.23 -0.43 10.56
CA ASP A 59 -9.66 -0.12 10.73
C ASP A 59 -10.34 0.16 9.38
N TYR A 60 -9.64 0.78 8.44
CA TYR A 60 -10.11 0.92 7.07
C TYR A 60 -10.39 -0.46 6.44
N PHE A 61 -9.47 -1.40 6.54
CA PHE A 61 -9.68 -2.75 6.01
C PHE A 61 -10.87 -3.47 6.69
N LYS A 62 -11.02 -3.33 8.01
CA LYS A 62 -12.18 -3.88 8.73
C LYS A 62 -13.50 -3.25 8.29
N SER A 63 -13.51 -1.93 8.05
CA SER A 63 -14.71 -1.20 7.60
C SER A 63 -15.14 -1.61 6.18
N GLN A 64 -14.18 -2.08 5.37
CA GLN A 64 -14.37 -2.49 3.98
C GLN A 64 -14.46 -4.03 3.87
N ALA A 65 -15.43 -4.65 4.53
CA ALA A 65 -15.57 -6.11 4.61
C ALA A 65 -15.59 -6.82 3.24
N HIS A 66 -15.97 -6.11 2.16
CA HIS A 66 -15.98 -6.66 0.81
C HIS A 66 -14.56 -6.92 0.26
N LEU A 67 -13.51 -6.34 0.85
CA LEU A 67 -12.12 -6.62 0.49
C LEU A 67 -11.68 -8.03 0.95
N GLY A 68 -12.35 -8.58 1.97
CA GLY A 68 -12.11 -9.95 2.44
C GLY A 68 -10.78 -10.15 3.19
N TYR A 69 -10.14 -9.07 3.65
CA TYR A 69 -8.85 -9.18 4.36
C TYR A 69 -9.04 -9.69 5.79
N ASP A 70 -8.31 -10.74 6.16
CA ASP A 70 -8.16 -11.13 7.57
C ASP A 70 -7.13 -10.22 8.24
N THR A 71 -7.61 -9.25 9.01
CA THR A 71 -6.74 -8.30 9.71
C THR A 71 -5.96 -8.89 10.89
N ASN A 72 -6.17 -10.17 11.22
CA ASN A 72 -5.36 -10.90 12.20
C ASN A 72 -4.19 -11.65 11.53
N ASP A 73 -4.21 -11.81 10.22
CA ASP A 73 -3.09 -12.35 9.46
C ASP A 73 -2.04 -11.26 9.23
N GLU A 74 -1.00 -11.29 10.04
CA GLU A 74 0.07 -10.30 10.00
C GLU A 74 0.86 -10.33 8.69
N PHE A 75 1.01 -11.50 8.06
CA PHE A 75 1.68 -11.61 6.77
C PHE A 75 0.85 -10.89 5.68
N LEU A 76 -0.46 -11.15 5.66
CA LEU A 76 -1.39 -10.48 4.76
C LEU A 76 -1.37 -8.96 4.99
N MET A 77 -1.42 -8.53 6.25
CA MET A 77 -1.44 -7.10 6.58
C MET A 77 -0.18 -6.37 6.11
N LYS A 78 1.00 -6.95 6.25
CA LYS A 78 2.24 -6.36 5.74
C LYS A 78 2.27 -6.30 4.21
N ASN A 79 1.77 -7.33 3.57
CA ASN A 79 1.70 -7.40 2.12
C ASN A 79 0.73 -6.36 1.55
N GLU A 80 -0.49 -6.25 2.11
CA GLU A 80 -1.46 -5.23 1.71
C GLU A 80 -1.00 -3.81 2.06
N PHE A 81 -0.45 -3.59 3.26
CA PHE A 81 0.16 -2.32 3.63
C PHE A 81 1.14 -1.84 2.55
N MET A 82 2.11 -2.66 2.19
CA MET A 82 3.10 -2.33 1.17
C MET A 82 2.42 -1.97 -0.16
N ALA A 83 1.50 -2.79 -0.64
CA ALA A 83 0.83 -2.57 -1.91
C ALA A 83 0.02 -1.26 -1.91
N TYR A 84 -0.71 -0.96 -0.83
CA TYR A 84 -1.44 0.30 -0.68
C TYR A 84 -0.55 1.54 -0.59
N MET A 85 0.66 1.42 -0.02
CA MET A 85 1.60 2.54 0.02
C MET A 85 2.12 2.86 -1.38
N ILE A 86 2.68 1.88 -2.08
CA ILE A 86 3.42 2.13 -3.33
C ILE A 86 2.63 1.87 -4.62
N GLN A 87 1.33 1.53 -4.54
CA GLN A 87 0.42 1.64 -5.70
C GLN A 87 0.21 3.10 -6.13
N GLN A 88 0.44 4.05 -5.22
CA GLN A 88 0.37 5.49 -5.48
C GLN A 88 1.78 6.05 -5.70
N LYS A 89 1.87 7.17 -6.43
CA LYS A 89 3.11 7.94 -6.51
C LYS A 89 3.42 8.62 -5.18
N VAL A 90 4.71 8.83 -4.91
CA VAL A 90 5.13 9.69 -3.80
C VAL A 90 4.47 11.07 -3.94
N GLY A 91 3.90 11.58 -2.88
CA GLY A 91 3.08 12.80 -2.85
C GLY A 91 1.57 12.57 -3.06
N ALA A 92 1.15 11.34 -3.39
CA ALA A 92 -0.26 11.03 -3.61
C ALA A 92 -0.87 10.09 -2.56
N THR A 93 -0.04 9.40 -1.76
CA THR A 93 -0.52 8.43 -0.77
C THR A 93 -1.20 9.10 0.42
N GLY A 94 -0.64 10.19 0.93
CA GLY A 94 -1.29 11.00 1.97
C GLY A 94 -2.69 11.46 1.56
N PRO A 95 -2.84 12.20 0.44
CA PRO A 95 -4.15 12.59 -0.11
C PRO A 95 -5.09 11.42 -0.36
N TYR A 96 -4.59 10.28 -0.81
CA TYR A 96 -5.37 9.06 -1.00
C TYR A 96 -6.04 8.62 0.31
N PHE A 97 -5.28 8.50 1.41
CA PHE A 97 -5.83 8.08 2.69
C PHE A 97 -6.69 9.17 3.36
N VAL A 98 -6.37 10.45 3.18
CA VAL A 98 -7.26 11.56 3.59
C VAL A 98 -8.64 11.44 2.94
N SER A 99 -8.68 11.12 1.66
CA SER A 99 -9.94 10.86 0.96
C SER A 99 -10.72 9.68 1.58
N ARG A 100 -10.04 8.56 1.91
CA ARG A 100 -10.68 7.38 2.55
C ARG A 100 -11.17 7.71 3.96
N ALA A 101 -10.39 8.46 4.73
CA ALA A 101 -10.79 8.94 6.05
C ALA A 101 -12.04 9.85 6.02
N GLY A 102 -12.33 10.46 4.87
CA GLY A 102 -13.54 11.24 4.62
C GLY A 102 -14.80 10.41 4.36
N TRP A 103 -14.68 9.14 4.02
CA TRP A 103 -15.85 8.29 3.72
C TRP A 103 -16.71 8.06 4.96
N SER A 104 -18.04 8.07 4.79
CA SER A 104 -19.00 8.03 5.91
C SER A 104 -18.92 6.74 6.73
N ASP A 105 -18.74 5.60 6.07
CA ASP A 105 -18.60 4.29 6.68
C ASP A 105 -17.28 4.17 7.46
N VAL A 106 -16.17 4.63 6.90
CA VAL A 106 -14.85 4.65 7.55
C VAL A 106 -14.85 5.57 8.77
N ARG A 107 -15.38 6.79 8.63
CA ARG A 107 -15.51 7.74 9.76
C ARG A 107 -16.40 7.24 10.88
N SER A 108 -17.47 6.53 10.55
CA SER A 108 -18.36 5.94 11.54
C SER A 108 -17.70 4.77 12.28
N PHE A 109 -16.84 4.02 11.58
CA PHE A 109 -16.11 2.90 12.17
C PHE A 109 -14.94 3.35 13.06
N SER A 110 -14.18 4.34 12.62
CA SER A 110 -12.95 4.81 13.29
C SER A 110 -12.86 6.34 13.26
N PRO A 111 -13.70 7.06 14.05
CA PRO A 111 -13.80 8.51 13.97
C PRO A 111 -12.52 9.25 14.39
N GLU A 112 -11.85 8.76 15.45
CA GLU A 112 -10.65 9.40 15.99
C GLU A 112 -9.46 9.26 15.04
N LEU A 113 -9.22 8.05 14.50
CA LEU A 113 -8.13 7.82 13.56
C LEU A 113 -8.41 8.49 12.22
N SER A 114 -9.67 8.54 11.77
CA SER A 114 -10.06 9.31 10.59
C SER A 114 -9.74 10.80 10.75
N ALA A 115 -10.08 11.38 11.91
CA ALA A 115 -9.75 12.77 12.21
C ALA A 115 -8.24 13.01 12.25
N TYR A 116 -7.47 12.07 12.83
CA TYR A 116 -6.03 12.16 12.87
C TYR A 116 -5.42 12.19 11.45
N VAL A 117 -5.80 11.25 10.59
CA VAL A 117 -5.31 11.18 9.20
C VAL A 117 -5.64 12.46 8.43
N ILE A 118 -6.86 12.99 8.59
CA ILE A 118 -7.26 14.25 7.95
C ILE A 118 -6.41 15.43 8.47
N ASN A 119 -6.24 15.56 9.78
CA ASN A 119 -5.53 16.67 10.40
C ASN A 119 -4.04 16.67 10.10
N THR A 120 -3.44 15.50 9.93
CA THR A 120 -2.02 15.34 9.56
C THR A 120 -1.79 15.28 8.05
N ASN A 121 -2.84 15.47 7.24
CA ASN A 121 -2.80 15.30 5.78
C ASN A 121 -2.23 13.93 5.33
N GLY A 122 -2.40 12.89 6.16
CA GLY A 122 -1.88 11.55 5.88
C GLY A 122 -0.35 11.46 5.86
N GLN A 123 0.34 12.34 6.58
CA GLN A 123 1.82 12.44 6.56
C GLN A 123 2.51 11.11 6.86
N GLY A 124 2.04 10.34 7.86
CA GLY A 124 2.65 9.06 8.19
C GLY A 124 2.59 8.03 7.06
N PHE A 125 1.54 8.07 6.24
CA PHE A 125 1.45 7.25 5.02
C PHE A 125 2.44 7.72 3.95
N GLU A 126 2.59 9.03 3.79
CA GLU A 126 3.51 9.59 2.82
C GLU A 126 4.98 9.28 3.15
N GLU A 127 5.34 9.34 4.43
CA GLU A 127 6.67 8.98 4.93
C GLU A 127 6.98 7.50 4.68
N ALA A 128 6.02 6.60 4.96
CA ALA A 128 6.15 5.17 4.67
C ALA A 128 6.29 4.91 3.15
N THR A 129 5.48 5.57 2.33
CA THR A 129 5.57 5.48 0.87
C THR A 129 6.92 5.93 0.36
N LYS A 130 7.42 7.07 0.86
CA LYS A 130 8.73 7.57 0.46
C LYS A 130 9.84 6.58 0.81
N ALA A 131 9.85 6.01 2.01
CA ALA A 131 10.85 5.04 2.41
C ALA A 131 10.83 3.78 1.53
N LEU A 132 9.63 3.26 1.23
CA LEU A 132 9.46 2.11 0.34
C LEU A 132 9.89 2.45 -1.10
N ASN A 133 9.53 3.64 -1.60
CA ASN A 133 9.94 4.10 -2.92
C ASN A 133 11.47 4.21 -3.05
N ASP A 134 12.14 4.82 -2.07
CA ASP A 134 13.59 4.95 -2.07
C ASP A 134 14.26 3.58 -2.11
N PHE A 135 13.76 2.61 -1.33
CA PHE A 135 14.26 1.25 -1.34
C PHE A 135 14.09 0.57 -2.73
N VAL A 136 12.91 0.61 -3.32
CA VAL A 136 12.68 -0.05 -4.62
C VAL A 136 13.40 0.66 -5.76
N PHE A 137 13.60 1.97 -5.65
CA PHE A 137 14.41 2.73 -6.60
C PHE A 137 15.88 2.33 -6.54
N ASP A 138 16.46 2.33 -5.35
CA ASP A 138 17.89 2.04 -5.16
C ASP A 138 18.26 0.59 -5.52
N ASN A 139 17.37 -0.36 -5.25
CA ASN A 139 17.66 -1.78 -5.46
C ASN A 139 17.22 -2.32 -6.83
N TYR A 140 16.15 -1.76 -7.43
CA TYR A 140 15.55 -2.33 -8.64
C TYR A 140 15.36 -1.30 -9.77
N GLY A 141 15.57 -0.01 -9.52
CA GLY A 141 15.27 1.07 -10.47
C GLY A 141 13.77 1.26 -10.71
N LEU A 142 12.93 0.78 -9.78
CA LEU A 142 11.46 0.92 -9.84
C LEU A 142 11.01 2.14 -9.05
N ILE A 143 9.84 2.67 -9.38
CA ILE A 143 9.23 3.80 -8.67
C ILE A 143 7.80 3.49 -8.24
N ALA A 144 7.42 4.00 -7.06
CA ALA A 144 6.06 3.91 -6.57
C ALA A 144 5.06 4.52 -7.56
N GLY A 145 3.93 3.86 -7.74
CA GLY A 145 2.85 4.28 -8.63
C GLY A 145 3.09 4.04 -10.11
N ASP A 146 4.25 3.52 -10.52
CA ASP A 146 4.53 3.16 -11.90
C ASP A 146 5.57 2.04 -12.03
N VAL A 147 5.11 0.79 -11.92
CA VAL A 147 5.95 -0.41 -12.07
C VAL A 147 6.42 -0.66 -13.52
N THR A 148 5.89 0.07 -14.49
CA THR A 148 6.27 -0.07 -15.90
C THR A 148 7.49 0.78 -16.25
N LEU A 149 7.82 1.75 -15.41
CA LEU A 149 8.96 2.64 -15.59
C LEU A 149 10.18 2.10 -14.82
N VAL A 150 11.16 1.60 -15.56
CA VAL A 150 12.46 1.20 -15.01
C VAL A 150 13.50 2.27 -15.33
N ILE A 151 14.01 2.93 -14.30
CA ILE A 151 15.05 3.94 -14.44
C ILE A 151 16.42 3.25 -14.27
N LYS A 152 17.20 3.22 -15.35
CA LYS A 152 18.55 2.66 -15.35
C LYS A 152 19.57 3.74 -15.05
#